data_6f62398f158df31fcb56da78c642a42f
#
_entry.id   6f62398f158df31fcb56da78c642a42f
#
_cell.length_a   1.000
_cell.length_b   1.000
_cell.length_c   1.000
_cell.angle_alpha   90.00
_cell.angle_beta   90.00
_cell.angle_gamma   90.00
#
_symmetry.space_group_name_H-M   'P 1'
#
loop_
_entity.id
_entity.type
_entity.pdbx_description
1 polymer ?
#
loop_
_entity_poly.entity_id
_entity_poly.type
_entity_poly.pdbx_seq_one_letter_code
_entity_poly.pdbx_strand_id
1 'polypeptide(L)'
;KQAESMSAALRDEMGIAKAFMDLYSRMAADPALLASATMNLWMEQAQLWQSSWMKMLGMPAAPVAEPAKGDWRFKDEEWSKSFLFDYIKQSYLIAAKHLHATLGHVAGLDEHTARKVDFYTRQYIDALAPTNFVLTNPEVLRETIASSGQNLLKGFNNLLDDLARGGGELRVS
;
A
#
# COMPACT_ATOMS: atom_id res chain seq x y z
N LYS A 1 3.27 36.53 8.53
CA LYS A 1 3.75 35.14 8.74
C LYS A 1 2.76 34.07 8.28
N GLN A 2 1.47 34.09 8.73
CA GLN A 2 0.47 33.08 8.28
C GLN A 2 0.11 33.22 6.79
N ALA A 3 -0.06 34.44 6.27
CA ALA A 3 -0.33 34.67 4.86
C ALA A 3 0.86 34.32 3.95
N GLU A 4 2.08 34.52 4.43
CA GLU A 4 3.31 34.16 3.71
C GLU A 4 3.51 32.64 3.68
N SER A 5 3.22 31.93 4.77
CA SER A 5 3.30 30.46 4.82
C SER A 5 2.23 29.83 3.94
N MET A 6 1.01 30.36 3.92
CA MET A 6 -0.08 29.88 3.05
C MET A 6 0.21 30.13 1.57
N SER A 7 0.79 31.30 1.23
CA SER A 7 1.19 31.59 -0.16
C SER A 7 2.37 30.73 -0.64
N ALA A 8 3.26 30.33 0.27
CA ALA A 8 4.36 29.42 -0.03
C ALA A 8 3.85 27.99 -0.26
N ALA A 9 2.94 27.51 0.59
CA ALA A 9 2.31 26.19 0.44
C ALA A 9 1.53 26.07 -0.88
N LEU A 10 0.71 27.09 -1.22
CA LEU A 10 -0.02 27.12 -2.50
C LEU A 10 0.91 27.12 -3.71
N ARG A 11 2.04 27.81 -3.64
CA ARG A 11 3.05 27.81 -4.72
C ARG A 11 3.71 26.44 -4.86
N ASP A 12 3.92 25.73 -3.77
CA ASP A 12 4.52 24.41 -3.78
C ASP A 12 3.54 23.37 -4.34
N GLU A 13 2.28 23.42 -3.94
CA GLU A 13 1.21 22.58 -4.51
C GLU A 13 1.01 22.81 -6.01
N MET A 14 0.99 24.06 -6.47
CA MET A 14 0.92 24.38 -7.90
C MET A 14 2.17 23.91 -8.65
N GLY A 15 3.34 23.96 -8.02
CA GLY A 15 4.58 23.44 -8.58
C GLY A 15 4.57 21.91 -8.74
N ILE A 16 3.96 21.19 -7.80
CA ILE A 16 3.77 19.74 -7.88
C ILE A 16 2.80 19.40 -9.00
N ALA A 17 1.63 20.05 -9.04
CA ALA A 17 0.63 19.84 -10.09
C ALA A 17 1.20 20.07 -11.49
N LYS A 18 1.97 21.17 -11.68
CA LYS A 18 2.65 21.47 -12.94
C LYS A 18 3.65 20.38 -13.34
N ALA A 19 4.43 19.87 -12.38
CA ALA A 19 5.40 18.81 -12.64
C ALA A 19 4.71 17.51 -13.11
N PHE A 20 3.59 17.13 -12.50
CA PHE A 20 2.81 15.96 -12.92
C PHE A 20 2.07 16.17 -14.23
N MET A 21 1.61 17.38 -14.54
CA MET A 21 1.02 17.70 -15.85
C MET A 21 2.07 17.61 -16.97
N ASP A 22 3.29 18.08 -16.75
CA ASP A 22 4.39 17.94 -17.72
C ASP A 22 4.76 16.47 -17.92
N LEU A 23 4.88 15.70 -16.85
CA LEU A 23 5.05 14.25 -16.91
C LEU A 23 3.96 13.58 -17.75
N TYR A 24 2.68 13.87 -17.44
CA TYR A 24 1.55 13.26 -18.14
C TYR A 24 1.55 13.58 -19.64
N SER A 25 1.80 14.84 -20.03
CA SER A 25 1.84 15.22 -21.42
C SER A 25 2.98 14.54 -22.19
N ARG A 26 4.13 14.32 -21.55
CA ARG A 26 5.26 13.61 -22.16
C ARG A 26 4.98 12.11 -22.26
N MET A 27 4.37 11.51 -21.26
CA MET A 27 3.93 10.11 -21.34
C MET A 27 2.88 9.89 -22.43
N ALA A 28 1.93 10.81 -22.56
CA ALA A 28 0.92 10.76 -23.62
C ALA A 28 1.52 10.93 -25.03
N ALA A 29 2.64 11.61 -25.14
CA ALA A 29 3.39 11.77 -26.39
C ALA A 29 4.23 10.54 -26.77
N ASP A 30 4.41 9.59 -25.84
CA ASP A 30 5.16 8.34 -26.08
C ASP A 30 4.26 7.11 -25.80
N PRO A 31 3.36 6.77 -26.71
CA PRO A 31 2.47 5.62 -26.54
C PRO A 31 3.22 4.28 -26.52
N ALA A 32 4.42 4.21 -27.11
CA ALA A 32 5.24 3.00 -27.08
C ALA A 32 5.79 2.73 -25.67
N LEU A 33 6.21 3.78 -24.96
CA LEU A 33 6.62 3.68 -23.55
C LEU A 33 5.47 3.16 -22.69
N LEU A 34 4.28 3.74 -22.82
CA LEU A 34 3.10 3.32 -22.05
C LEU A 34 2.69 1.88 -22.38
N ALA A 35 2.68 1.50 -23.64
CA ALA A 35 2.34 0.14 -24.06
C ALA A 35 3.33 -0.89 -23.50
N SER A 36 4.63 -0.63 -23.61
CA SER A 36 5.67 -1.54 -23.09
C SER A 36 5.63 -1.64 -21.57
N ALA A 37 5.47 -0.51 -20.87
CA ALA A 37 5.37 -0.49 -19.41
C ALA A 37 4.14 -1.28 -18.92
N THR A 38 2.99 -1.09 -19.56
CA THR A 38 1.76 -1.82 -19.26
C THR A 38 1.92 -3.31 -19.53
N MET A 39 2.49 -3.69 -20.68
CA MET A 39 2.75 -5.08 -21.02
C MET A 39 3.67 -5.76 -19.99
N ASN A 40 4.78 -5.12 -19.64
CA ASN A 40 5.73 -5.66 -18.67
C ASN A 40 5.10 -5.84 -17.28
N LEU A 41 4.31 -4.88 -16.84
CA LEU A 41 3.55 -4.97 -15.58
C LEU A 41 2.61 -6.18 -15.59
N TRP A 42 1.81 -6.33 -16.64
CA TRP A 42 0.85 -7.43 -16.73
C TRP A 42 1.51 -8.79 -16.87
N MET A 43 2.63 -8.88 -17.58
CA MET A 43 3.41 -10.13 -17.67
C MET A 43 3.93 -10.56 -16.31
N GLU A 44 4.46 -9.65 -15.51
CA GLU A 44 4.98 -9.96 -14.18
C GLU A 44 3.85 -10.27 -13.17
N GLN A 45 2.71 -9.58 -13.28
CA GLN A 45 1.51 -9.91 -12.51
C GLN A 45 0.97 -11.32 -12.87
N ALA A 46 1.01 -11.68 -14.14
CA ALA A 46 0.62 -13.03 -14.59
C ALA A 46 1.58 -14.11 -14.04
N GLN A 47 2.88 -13.85 -14.00
CA GLN A 47 3.86 -14.72 -13.37
C GLN A 47 3.59 -14.88 -11.87
N LEU A 48 3.24 -13.80 -11.19
CA LEU A 48 2.85 -13.84 -9.78
C LEU A 48 1.61 -14.69 -9.57
N TRP A 49 0.59 -14.52 -10.41
CA TRP A 49 -0.63 -15.34 -10.37
C TRP A 49 -0.29 -16.82 -10.52
N GLN A 50 0.51 -17.18 -11.53
CA GLN A 50 0.94 -18.54 -11.76
C GLN A 50 1.73 -19.11 -10.58
N SER A 51 2.71 -18.38 -10.07
CA SER A 51 3.52 -18.76 -8.90
C SER A 51 2.67 -18.96 -7.66
N SER A 52 1.72 -18.07 -7.41
CA SER A 52 0.81 -18.15 -6.27
C SER A 52 -0.11 -19.36 -6.36
N TRP A 53 -0.60 -19.68 -7.57
CA TRP A 53 -1.42 -20.86 -7.82
C TRP A 53 -0.63 -22.15 -7.59
N MET A 54 0.62 -22.22 -8.03
CA MET A 54 1.51 -23.34 -7.79
C MET A 54 1.73 -23.57 -6.28
N LYS A 55 1.99 -22.49 -5.52
CA LYS A 55 2.12 -22.56 -4.07
C LYS A 55 0.85 -23.09 -3.39
N MET A 56 -0.31 -22.64 -3.85
CA MET A 56 -1.60 -23.09 -3.32
C MET A 56 -1.83 -24.61 -3.56
N LEU A 57 -1.31 -25.14 -4.65
CA LEU A 57 -1.32 -26.58 -4.97
C LEU A 57 -0.21 -27.38 -4.26
N GLY A 58 0.57 -26.74 -3.37
CA GLY A 58 1.66 -27.39 -2.65
C GLY A 58 2.93 -27.59 -3.48
N MET A 59 3.02 -26.99 -4.66
CA MET A 59 4.21 -27.04 -5.52
C MET A 59 5.21 -25.94 -5.13
N PRO A 60 6.53 -26.22 -5.18
CA PRO A 60 7.53 -25.20 -4.91
C PRO A 60 7.49 -24.13 -5.99
N ALA A 61 7.43 -22.87 -5.58
CA ALA A 61 7.53 -21.73 -6.48
C ALA A 61 8.34 -20.62 -5.81
N ALA A 62 9.30 -20.07 -6.55
CA ALA A 62 10.08 -18.93 -6.10
C ALA A 62 9.20 -17.66 -6.07
N PRO A 63 9.48 -16.71 -5.14
CA PRO A 63 8.84 -15.40 -5.18
C PRO A 63 9.21 -14.66 -6.47
N VAL A 64 8.22 -13.97 -7.06
CA VAL A 64 8.42 -13.14 -8.26
C VAL A 64 9.00 -11.78 -7.89
N ALA A 65 8.62 -11.25 -6.74
CA ALA A 65 9.17 -10.04 -6.18
C ALA A 65 9.43 -10.19 -4.69
N GLU A 66 10.54 -9.64 -4.23
CA GLU A 66 10.94 -9.63 -2.83
C GLU A 66 11.12 -8.19 -2.34
N PRO A 67 10.82 -7.89 -1.05
CA PRO A 67 11.12 -6.61 -0.46
C PRO A 67 12.62 -6.30 -0.55
N ALA A 68 12.97 -5.03 -0.64
CA ALA A 68 14.36 -4.61 -0.57
C ALA A 68 14.99 -5.06 0.75
N LYS A 69 16.29 -5.35 0.72
CA LYS A 69 17.02 -5.75 1.93
C LYS A 69 16.90 -4.66 2.99
N GLY A 70 16.35 -5.02 4.14
CA GLY A 70 16.10 -4.07 5.24
C GLY A 70 14.71 -3.39 5.20
N ASP A 71 13.84 -3.75 4.29
CA ASP A 71 12.46 -3.30 4.32
C ASP A 71 11.68 -3.98 5.45
N TRP A 72 11.67 -3.32 6.60
CA TRP A 72 11.04 -3.82 7.82
C TRP A 72 9.51 -3.88 7.76
N ARG A 73 8.88 -3.24 6.77
CA ARG A 73 7.43 -3.21 6.62
C ARG A 73 6.83 -4.60 6.45
N PHE A 74 7.57 -5.51 5.81
CA PHE A 74 7.15 -6.87 5.51
C PHE A 74 7.85 -7.92 6.37
N LYS A 75 8.28 -7.56 7.60
CA LYS A 75 9.01 -8.47 8.50
C LYS A 75 8.15 -9.56 9.13
N ASP A 76 6.84 -9.34 9.28
CA ASP A 76 5.93 -10.33 9.86
C ASP A 76 5.88 -11.57 8.96
N GLU A 77 5.97 -12.76 9.56
CA GLU A 77 6.02 -14.03 8.84
C GLU A 77 4.79 -14.32 7.99
N GLU A 78 3.63 -13.77 8.36
CA GLU A 78 2.39 -13.92 7.60
C GLU A 78 2.48 -13.34 6.20
N TRP A 79 3.33 -12.34 5.98
CA TRP A 79 3.62 -11.82 4.63
C TRP A 79 4.24 -12.85 3.68
N SER A 80 4.73 -13.96 4.20
CA SER A 80 5.33 -15.05 3.40
C SER A 80 4.59 -16.36 3.54
N LYS A 81 3.96 -16.62 4.68
CA LYS A 81 3.25 -17.88 4.98
C LYS A 81 1.82 -17.90 4.45
N SER A 82 1.12 -16.76 4.54
CA SER A 82 -0.24 -16.64 4.04
C SER A 82 -0.26 -16.42 2.53
N PHE A 83 -0.99 -17.26 1.80
CA PHE A 83 -1.19 -17.09 0.35
C PHE A 83 -1.69 -15.70 -0.01
N LEU A 84 -2.70 -15.18 0.71
CA LEU A 84 -3.30 -13.89 0.44
C LEU A 84 -2.32 -12.74 0.70
N PHE A 85 -1.67 -12.73 1.86
CA PHE A 85 -0.73 -11.65 2.21
C PHE A 85 0.53 -11.69 1.36
N ASP A 86 1.04 -12.87 1.01
CA ASP A 86 2.17 -13.01 0.08
C ASP A 86 1.81 -12.46 -1.31
N TYR A 87 0.62 -12.76 -1.81
CA TYR A 87 0.13 -12.21 -3.08
C TYR A 87 -0.01 -10.68 -3.05
N ILE A 88 -0.62 -10.14 -2.00
CA ILE A 88 -0.78 -8.67 -1.84
C ILE A 88 0.58 -7.99 -1.79
N LYS A 89 1.51 -8.50 -0.97
CA LYS A 89 2.88 -7.98 -0.88
C LYS A 89 3.58 -7.96 -2.23
N GLN A 90 3.63 -9.09 -2.91
CA GLN A 90 4.34 -9.20 -4.19
C GLN A 90 3.69 -8.35 -5.29
N SER A 91 2.34 -8.31 -5.35
CA SER A 91 1.61 -7.46 -6.30
C SER A 91 1.93 -5.98 -6.12
N TYR A 92 1.98 -5.52 -4.85
CA TYR A 92 2.41 -4.15 -4.53
C TYR A 92 3.86 -3.87 -4.95
N LEU A 93 4.79 -4.78 -4.64
CA LEU A 93 6.20 -4.62 -4.99
C LEU A 93 6.41 -4.58 -6.51
N ILE A 94 5.70 -5.40 -7.26
CA ILE A 94 5.73 -5.40 -8.73
C ILE A 94 5.21 -4.06 -9.26
N ALA A 95 4.05 -3.60 -8.80
CA ALA A 95 3.47 -2.34 -9.23
C ALA A 95 4.39 -1.15 -8.91
N ALA A 96 4.96 -1.10 -7.72
CA ALA A 96 5.90 -0.07 -7.30
C ALA A 96 7.16 -0.04 -8.18
N LYS A 97 7.75 -1.20 -8.44
CA LYS A 97 8.93 -1.34 -9.31
C LYS A 97 8.65 -0.83 -10.73
N HIS A 98 7.54 -1.24 -11.32
CA HIS A 98 7.19 -0.83 -12.68
C HIS A 98 6.86 0.65 -12.78
N LEU A 99 6.20 1.22 -11.77
CA LEU A 99 5.92 2.64 -11.74
C LEU A 99 7.22 3.46 -11.67
N HIS A 100 8.15 3.10 -10.79
CA HIS A 100 9.46 3.75 -10.72
C HIS A 100 10.24 3.63 -12.03
N ALA A 101 10.26 2.45 -12.63
CA ALA A 101 10.97 2.22 -13.87
C ALA A 101 10.37 3.06 -15.01
N THR A 102 9.04 3.10 -15.14
CA THR A 102 8.36 3.89 -16.17
C THR A 102 8.68 5.37 -16.04
N LEU A 103 8.60 5.93 -14.84
CA LEU A 103 8.89 7.33 -14.60
C LEU A 103 10.34 7.70 -14.86
N GLY A 104 11.27 6.79 -14.54
CA GLY A 104 12.69 6.99 -14.82
C GLY A 104 13.04 6.97 -16.32
N HIS A 105 12.16 6.47 -17.18
CA HIS A 105 12.37 6.41 -18.64
C HIS A 105 11.64 7.51 -19.42
N VAL A 106 10.89 8.40 -18.74
CA VAL A 106 10.22 9.52 -19.41
C VAL A 106 11.25 10.55 -19.86
N ALA A 107 11.41 10.67 -21.18
CA ALA A 107 12.35 11.61 -21.78
C ALA A 107 11.86 13.06 -21.72
N GLY A 108 12.80 13.99 -21.65
CA GLY A 108 12.55 15.42 -21.84
C GLY A 108 12.04 16.19 -20.60
N LEU A 109 11.94 15.55 -19.44
CA LEU A 109 11.76 16.27 -18.17
C LEU A 109 13.07 16.98 -17.81
N ASP A 110 12.99 18.25 -17.39
CA ASP A 110 14.13 18.90 -16.76
C ASP A 110 14.46 18.24 -15.41
N GLU A 111 15.69 18.40 -14.96
CA GLU A 111 16.19 17.70 -13.78
C GLU A 111 15.43 18.07 -12.49
N HIS A 112 14.97 19.33 -12.36
CA HIS A 112 14.20 19.77 -11.20
C HIS A 112 12.82 19.12 -11.17
N THR A 113 12.13 19.11 -12.31
CA THR A 113 10.82 18.46 -12.47
C THR A 113 10.93 16.94 -12.25
N ALA A 114 11.95 16.30 -12.82
CA ALA A 114 12.18 14.86 -12.64
C ALA A 114 12.40 14.49 -11.17
N ARG A 115 13.21 15.24 -10.42
CA ARG A 115 13.42 15.02 -8.99
C ARG A 115 12.14 15.23 -8.17
N LYS A 116 11.34 16.24 -8.51
CA LYS A 116 10.06 16.50 -7.83
C LYS A 116 9.07 15.36 -8.08
N VAL A 117 8.92 14.91 -9.31
CA VAL A 117 8.09 13.75 -9.67
C VAL A 117 8.56 12.49 -8.96
N ASP A 118 9.86 12.17 -8.96
CA ASP A 118 10.40 10.99 -8.29
C ASP A 118 10.11 11.03 -6.78
N PHE A 119 10.36 12.16 -6.13
CA PHE A 119 10.12 12.32 -4.71
C PHE A 119 8.65 12.08 -4.33
N TYR A 120 7.71 12.76 -4.99
CA TYR A 120 6.29 12.62 -4.66
C TYR A 120 5.72 11.26 -5.07
N THR A 121 6.20 10.67 -6.16
CA THR A 121 5.83 9.32 -6.55
C THR A 121 6.23 8.30 -5.49
N ARG A 122 7.43 8.40 -4.92
CA ARG A 122 7.87 7.56 -3.80
C ARG A 122 6.94 7.72 -2.60
N GLN A 123 6.57 8.95 -2.25
CA GLN A 123 5.63 9.21 -1.14
C GLN A 123 4.26 8.55 -1.39
N TYR A 124 3.72 8.63 -2.61
CA TYR A 124 2.45 7.98 -2.95
C TYR A 124 2.55 6.46 -2.91
N ILE A 125 3.62 5.89 -3.46
CA ILE A 125 3.85 4.45 -3.42
C ILE A 125 3.94 3.97 -1.96
N ASP A 126 4.69 4.66 -1.13
CA ASP A 126 4.83 4.31 0.29
C ASP A 126 3.50 4.45 1.05
N ALA A 127 2.72 5.50 0.75
CA ALA A 127 1.39 5.69 1.35
C ALA A 127 0.40 4.58 0.97
N LEU A 128 0.51 4.02 -0.24
CA LEU A 128 -0.32 2.92 -0.73
C LEU A 128 0.18 1.53 -0.32
N ALA A 129 1.27 1.45 0.45
CA ALA A 129 1.77 0.16 0.93
C ALA A 129 0.69 -0.59 1.73
N PRO A 130 0.50 -1.89 1.47
CA PRO A 130 -0.54 -2.68 2.15
C PRO A 130 -0.34 -2.76 3.66
N THR A 131 0.86 -2.50 4.16
CA THR A 131 1.18 -2.40 5.58
C THR A 131 0.52 -1.20 6.29
N ASN A 132 0.03 -0.22 5.54
CA ASN A 132 -0.63 0.97 6.09
C ASN A 132 -2.14 0.77 6.34
N PHE A 133 -2.71 -0.35 5.92
CA PHE A 133 -4.16 -0.59 6.02
C PHE A 133 -4.46 -1.80 6.90
N VAL A 134 -5.43 -1.64 7.80
CA VAL A 134 -5.80 -2.69 8.78
C VAL A 134 -6.14 -4.02 8.12
N LEU A 135 -6.92 -3.99 7.02
CA LEU A 135 -7.38 -5.20 6.34
C LEU A 135 -6.29 -5.92 5.53
N THR A 136 -5.22 -5.21 5.17
CA THR A 136 -4.12 -5.76 4.36
C THR A 136 -2.81 -5.90 5.14
N ASN A 137 -2.77 -5.48 6.41
CA ASN A 137 -1.62 -5.70 7.29
C ASN A 137 -1.93 -6.85 8.26
N PRO A 138 -1.28 -8.02 8.15
CA PRO A 138 -1.58 -9.19 8.97
C PRO A 138 -1.32 -8.97 10.46
N GLU A 139 -0.32 -8.20 10.84
CA GLU A 139 -0.01 -7.86 12.22
C GLU A 139 -1.13 -7.01 12.84
N VAL A 140 -1.50 -5.92 12.17
CA VAL A 140 -2.57 -5.01 12.64
C VAL A 140 -3.93 -5.70 12.65
N LEU A 141 -4.22 -6.51 11.63
CA LEU A 141 -5.47 -7.27 11.54
C LEU A 141 -5.58 -8.26 12.71
N ARG A 142 -4.52 -8.99 13.01
CA ARG A 142 -4.46 -9.93 14.14
C ARG A 142 -4.68 -9.23 15.48
N GLU A 143 -4.01 -8.10 15.71
CA GLU A 143 -4.18 -7.30 16.92
C GLU A 143 -5.58 -6.70 17.03
N THR A 144 -6.13 -6.21 15.91
CA THR A 144 -7.51 -5.67 15.88
C THR A 144 -8.53 -6.73 16.21
N ILE A 145 -8.42 -7.93 15.67
CA ILE A 145 -9.30 -9.06 15.98
C ILE A 145 -9.16 -9.45 17.44
N ALA A 146 -7.93 -9.56 17.94
CA ALA A 146 -7.67 -9.93 19.34
C ALA A 146 -8.24 -8.88 20.31
N SER A 147 -8.02 -7.58 20.06
CA SER A 147 -8.53 -6.51 20.91
C SER A 147 -10.04 -6.39 20.84
N SER A 148 -10.66 -6.58 19.68
CA SER A 148 -12.11 -6.61 19.52
C SER A 148 -12.75 -7.78 20.26
N GLY A 149 -12.13 -8.96 20.24
CA GLY A 149 -12.55 -10.12 21.01
C GLY A 149 -12.46 -9.88 22.51
N GLN A 150 -11.38 -9.29 23.00
CA GLN A 150 -11.22 -8.93 24.40
C GLN A 150 -12.24 -7.89 24.86
N ASN A 151 -12.53 -6.87 24.04
CA ASN A 151 -13.53 -5.87 24.33
C ASN A 151 -14.94 -6.47 24.38
N LEU A 152 -15.24 -7.41 23.51
CA LEU A 152 -16.52 -8.13 23.51
C LEU A 152 -16.70 -8.98 24.77
N LEU A 153 -15.66 -9.72 25.16
CA LEU A 153 -15.66 -10.50 26.41
C LEU A 153 -15.82 -9.62 27.63
N LYS A 154 -15.12 -8.48 27.67
CA LYS A 154 -15.23 -7.50 28.77
C LYS A 154 -16.63 -6.89 28.82
N GLY A 155 -17.20 -6.51 27.70
CA GLY A 155 -18.58 -6.02 27.60
C GLY A 155 -19.60 -7.04 28.05
N PHE A 156 -19.43 -8.32 27.68
CA PHE A 156 -20.29 -9.40 28.11
C PHE A 156 -20.18 -9.67 29.62
N ASN A 157 -18.98 -9.67 30.19
CA ASN A 157 -18.78 -9.81 31.63
C ASN A 157 -19.41 -8.64 32.42
N ASN A 158 -19.24 -7.42 31.94
CA ASN A 158 -19.90 -6.25 32.54
C ASN A 158 -21.42 -6.39 32.51
N LEU A 159 -21.99 -6.83 31.38
CA LEU A 159 -23.43 -7.07 31.26
C LEU A 159 -23.91 -8.13 32.26
N LEU A 160 -23.19 -9.24 32.41
CA LEU A 160 -23.52 -10.27 33.39
C LEU A 160 -23.44 -9.74 34.83
N ASP A 161 -22.44 -8.92 35.15
CA ASP A 161 -22.31 -8.28 36.45
C ASP A 161 -23.47 -7.31 36.74
N ASP A 162 -23.86 -6.53 35.75
CA ASP A 162 -24.99 -5.59 35.86
C ASP A 162 -26.34 -6.31 36.04
N LEU A 163 -26.55 -7.41 35.32
CA LEU A 163 -27.72 -8.27 35.50
C LEU A 163 -27.77 -8.93 36.89
N ALA A 164 -26.61 -9.34 37.40
CA ALA A 164 -26.49 -9.95 38.72
C ALA A 164 -26.76 -8.92 39.84
N ARG A 165 -26.32 -7.67 39.65
CA ARG A 165 -26.52 -6.58 40.65
C ARG A 165 -27.89 -5.90 40.56
N GLY A 166 -28.45 -5.84 39.36
CA GLY A 166 -29.69 -5.07 39.08
C GLY A 166 -30.99 -5.86 39.18
N GLY A 167 -30.95 -7.13 39.61
CA GLY A 167 -32.17 -7.93 39.70
C GLY A 167 -32.99 -8.06 38.40
N GLY A 168 -32.35 -7.83 37.25
CA GLY A 168 -32.97 -7.92 35.94
C GLY A 168 -33.37 -6.60 35.28
N GLU A 169 -33.14 -5.46 35.91
CA GLU A 169 -33.31 -4.14 35.25
C GLU A 169 -32.02 -3.61 34.64
N LEU A 170 -32.04 -3.46 33.31
CA LEU A 170 -30.94 -2.81 32.56
C LEU A 170 -30.94 -1.30 32.85
N ARG A 171 -30.01 -0.80 33.66
CA ARG A 171 -29.69 0.61 33.75
C ARG A 171 -28.71 0.97 32.61
N VAL A 172 -29.26 1.63 31.57
CA VAL A 172 -28.42 2.28 30.55
C VAL A 172 -27.98 3.63 31.12
N SER A 173 -26.69 3.79 31.40
CA SER A 173 -26.07 5.06 31.73
C SER A 173 -25.44 5.67 30.48
#